data_2f182969585f288122a866aef61f7539
#
_entry.id   2f182969585f288122a866aef61f7539
#
_cell.length_a   1.000
_cell.length_b   1.000
_cell.length_c   1.000
_cell.angle_alpha   90.00
_cell.angle_beta   90.00
_cell.angle_gamma   90.00
#
_symmetry.space_group_name_H-M   'P 1'
#
loop_
_entity.id
_entity.type
_entity.pdbx_description
1 polymer ?
#
loop_
_entity_poly.entity_id
_entity_poly.type
_entity_poly.pdbx_seq_one_letter_code
_entity_poly.pdbx_strand_id
1 'polypeptide(L)'
;MQKHYLADIIEPVVDGEGFETVRILTMGETNQTLQIMIEHKDHDKELTVDDCAKVSRAVSAALDEADPIENRYTLEVSSPGLDRPLTKAEHFRPFTGYVVKLETVEPVEKRKRFKGIVKAVSSDNVITLEMDGADFDIAFDNVAKAKIVLTDELWEQYLKSRKSSDA
;
A
#
# COMPACT_ATOMS: atom_id res chain seq x y z
N MET A 1 4.79 3.42 10.54
CA MET A 1 5.51 3.05 9.29
C MET A 1 6.25 4.28 8.77
N GLN A 2 7.48 4.09 8.36
CA GLN A 2 8.30 5.20 7.89
C GLN A 2 7.95 5.59 6.45
N LYS A 3 7.80 6.88 6.19
CA LYS A 3 7.47 7.42 4.88
C LYS A 3 8.71 7.38 3.96
N HIS A 4 8.51 7.02 2.70
CA HIS A 4 9.58 7.04 1.70
C HIS A 4 10.05 8.48 1.46
N TYR A 5 11.35 8.69 1.28
CA TYR A 5 11.92 10.04 1.13
C TYR A 5 11.42 10.81 -0.10
N LEU A 6 10.95 10.10 -1.13
CA LEU A 6 10.39 10.73 -2.33
C LEU A 6 8.88 10.92 -2.26
N ALA A 7 8.23 10.49 -1.18
CA ALA A 7 6.76 10.55 -1.06
C ALA A 7 6.22 11.97 -1.20
N ASP A 8 6.92 12.97 -0.67
CA ASP A 8 6.47 14.36 -0.73
C ASP A 8 6.44 14.91 -2.17
N ILE A 9 7.23 14.33 -3.07
CA ILE A 9 7.23 14.69 -4.49
C ILE A 9 6.20 13.86 -5.25
N ILE A 10 6.15 12.55 -5.00
CA ILE A 10 5.38 11.58 -5.78
C ILE A 10 3.89 11.59 -5.42
N GLU A 11 3.55 11.57 -4.13
CA GLU A 11 2.15 11.47 -3.71
C GLU A 11 1.25 12.58 -4.25
N PRO A 12 1.67 13.87 -4.23
CA PRO A 12 0.84 14.93 -4.81
C PRO A 12 0.60 14.78 -6.29
N VAL A 13 1.59 14.27 -7.03
CA VAL A 13 1.47 14.04 -8.48
C VAL A 13 0.48 12.93 -8.77
N VAL A 14 0.60 11.81 -8.04
CA VAL A 14 -0.33 10.68 -8.16
C VAL A 14 -1.74 11.12 -7.81
N ASP A 15 -1.90 11.86 -6.73
CA ASP A 15 -3.18 12.40 -6.29
C ASP A 15 -3.82 13.30 -7.35
N GLY A 16 -3.03 14.17 -7.95
CA GLY A 16 -3.49 15.09 -9.01
C GLY A 16 -3.97 14.38 -10.26
N GLU A 17 -3.51 13.16 -10.51
CA GLU A 17 -3.95 12.34 -11.65
C GLU A 17 -5.19 11.49 -11.33
N GLY A 18 -5.70 11.53 -10.11
CA GLY A 18 -6.89 10.79 -9.70
C GLY A 18 -6.62 9.43 -9.07
N PHE A 19 -5.39 9.19 -8.63
CA PHE A 19 -4.97 7.92 -8.07
C PHE A 19 -4.43 8.09 -6.67
N GLU A 20 -4.30 6.98 -5.95
CA GLU A 20 -3.68 6.93 -4.63
C GLU A 20 -2.38 6.15 -4.70
N THR A 21 -1.37 6.63 -3.98
CA THR A 21 -0.12 5.91 -3.85
C THR A 21 -0.26 4.82 -2.79
N VAL A 22 -0.03 3.59 -3.19
CA VAL A 22 -0.10 2.43 -2.28
C VAL A 22 1.27 2.20 -1.64
N ARG A 23 2.33 2.17 -2.45
CA ARG A 23 3.70 1.96 -1.95
C ARG A 23 4.71 2.56 -2.91
N ILE A 24 5.78 3.12 -2.33
CA ILE A 24 6.96 3.56 -3.06
C ILE A 24 8.13 2.73 -2.55
N LEU A 25 8.84 2.08 -3.46
CA LEU A 25 9.95 1.21 -3.11
C LEU A 25 11.12 1.46 -4.05
N THR A 26 12.30 1.67 -3.49
CA THR A 26 13.55 1.76 -4.26
C THR A 26 14.32 0.46 -4.13
N MET A 27 14.68 -0.15 -5.26
CA MET A 27 15.39 -1.42 -5.30
C MET A 27 16.69 -1.27 -6.09
N GLY A 28 17.72 -2.01 -5.68
CA GLY A 28 19.02 -2.03 -6.35
C GLY A 28 19.99 -0.99 -5.79
N GLU A 29 21.31 -1.19 -6.03
CA GLU A 29 22.36 -0.30 -5.53
C GLU A 29 22.88 0.66 -6.60
N THR A 30 23.15 0.17 -7.81
CA THR A 30 23.74 0.96 -8.90
C THR A 30 22.74 1.34 -9.98
N ASN A 31 21.91 0.40 -10.44
CA ASN A 31 20.82 0.66 -11.38
C ASN A 31 19.52 0.52 -10.61
N GLN A 32 19.14 1.59 -9.92
CA GLN A 32 17.96 1.58 -9.06
C GLN A 32 16.67 1.49 -9.86
N THR A 33 15.72 0.71 -9.35
CA THR A 33 14.34 0.72 -9.81
C THR A 33 13.49 1.40 -8.76
N LEU A 34 12.81 2.46 -9.17
CA LEU A 34 11.81 3.12 -8.34
C LEU A 34 10.46 2.57 -8.71
N GLN A 35 9.90 1.74 -7.84
CA GLN A 35 8.60 1.13 -8.03
C GLN A 35 7.54 1.90 -7.27
N ILE A 36 6.49 2.30 -7.98
CA ILE A 36 5.35 3.00 -7.39
C ILE A 36 4.11 2.15 -7.65
N MET A 37 3.48 1.70 -6.58
CA MET A 37 2.20 1.01 -6.67
C MET A 37 1.09 2.02 -6.44
N ILE A 38 0.14 2.07 -7.35
CA ILE A 38 -0.99 2.99 -7.32
C ILE A 38 -2.31 2.24 -7.47
N GLU A 39 -3.39 2.89 -7.05
CA GLU A 39 -4.75 2.41 -7.31
C GLU A 39 -5.67 3.62 -7.52
N HIS A 40 -6.83 3.40 -8.11
CA HIS A 40 -7.82 4.48 -8.26
C HIS A 40 -8.31 4.94 -6.90
N LYS A 41 -8.54 6.25 -6.76
CA LYS A 41 -9.25 6.79 -5.60
C LYS A 41 -10.66 6.21 -5.52
N ASP A 42 -11.26 5.99 -6.66
CA ASP A 42 -12.50 5.24 -6.77
C ASP A 42 -12.13 3.76 -6.80
N HIS A 43 -12.24 3.10 -5.66
CA HIS A 43 -11.88 1.69 -5.47
C HIS A 43 -12.69 0.73 -6.34
N ASP A 44 -13.75 1.23 -6.99
CA ASP A 44 -14.60 0.44 -7.89
C ASP A 44 -14.02 0.32 -9.29
N LYS A 45 -13.02 1.14 -9.62
CA LYS A 45 -12.40 1.12 -10.94
C LYS A 45 -11.11 0.30 -10.95
N GLU A 46 -10.93 -0.48 -12.01
CA GLU A 46 -9.68 -1.21 -12.22
C GLU A 46 -8.62 -0.27 -12.80
N LEU A 47 -7.38 -0.49 -12.39
CA LEU A 47 -6.24 0.23 -12.91
C LEU A 47 -5.85 -0.36 -14.27
N THR A 48 -5.77 0.49 -15.29
CA THR A 48 -5.37 0.07 -16.64
C THR A 48 -3.89 0.35 -16.90
N VAL A 49 -3.35 -0.25 -17.96
CA VAL A 49 -1.99 0.02 -18.42
C VAL A 49 -1.84 1.50 -18.82
N ASP A 50 -2.88 2.08 -19.43
CA ASP A 50 -2.88 3.50 -19.81
C ASP A 50 -2.85 4.41 -18.59
N ASP A 51 -3.53 4.03 -17.50
CA ASP A 51 -3.50 4.75 -16.23
C ASP A 51 -2.08 4.77 -15.66
N CYS A 52 -1.41 3.61 -15.65
CA CYS A 52 -0.04 3.49 -15.17
C CYS A 52 0.93 4.33 -16.03
N ALA A 53 0.75 4.32 -17.34
CA ALA A 53 1.57 5.11 -18.26
C ALA A 53 1.38 6.61 -18.03
N LYS A 54 0.15 7.05 -17.80
CA LYS A 54 -0.18 8.44 -17.52
C LYS A 54 0.51 8.92 -16.23
N VAL A 55 0.40 8.14 -15.16
CA VAL A 55 1.03 8.46 -13.88
C VAL A 55 2.56 8.42 -14.01
N SER A 56 3.10 7.43 -14.74
CA SER A 56 4.53 7.31 -14.96
C SER A 56 5.10 8.57 -15.63
N ARG A 57 4.43 9.08 -16.65
CA ARG A 57 4.86 10.32 -17.34
C ARG A 57 4.82 11.53 -16.39
N ALA A 58 3.76 11.66 -15.61
CA ALA A 58 3.61 12.78 -14.68
C ALA A 58 4.66 12.74 -13.57
N VAL A 59 4.90 11.57 -12.99
CA VAL A 59 5.92 11.37 -11.95
C VAL A 59 7.32 11.60 -12.53
N SER A 60 7.60 11.07 -13.70
CA SER A 60 8.89 11.26 -14.38
C SER A 60 9.20 12.75 -14.58
N ALA A 61 8.23 13.53 -15.03
CA ALA A 61 8.39 14.97 -15.22
C ALA A 61 8.68 15.69 -13.89
N ALA A 62 7.97 15.31 -12.83
CA ALA A 62 8.17 15.90 -11.50
C ALA A 62 9.53 15.55 -10.92
N LEU A 63 10.00 14.33 -11.11
CA LEU A 63 11.30 13.88 -10.63
C LEU A 63 12.44 14.54 -11.44
N ASP A 64 12.26 14.74 -12.74
CA ASP A 64 13.24 15.44 -13.57
C ASP A 64 13.39 16.90 -13.13
N GLU A 65 12.30 17.56 -12.79
CA GLU A 65 12.31 18.95 -12.32
C GLU A 65 12.97 19.08 -10.94
N ALA A 66 12.63 18.20 -10.00
CA ALA A 66 13.17 18.23 -8.65
C ALA A 66 14.59 17.66 -8.53
N ASP A 67 14.93 16.75 -9.44
CA ASP A 67 16.23 16.05 -9.54
C ASP A 67 16.75 15.50 -8.21
N PRO A 68 15.94 14.74 -7.46
CA PRO A 68 16.34 14.24 -6.14
C PRO A 68 17.21 12.98 -6.18
N ILE A 69 17.36 12.35 -7.33
CA ILE A 69 18.10 11.09 -7.52
C ILE A 69 19.34 11.36 -8.36
N GLU A 70 20.51 11.13 -7.77
CA GLU A 70 21.80 11.43 -8.43
C GLU A 70 22.14 10.47 -9.56
N ASN A 71 21.75 9.21 -9.44
CA ASN A 71 22.10 8.17 -10.40
C ASN A 71 20.93 7.86 -11.33
N ARG A 72 21.23 7.13 -12.40
CA ARG A 72 20.18 6.65 -13.30
C ARG A 72 19.27 5.68 -12.55
N TYR A 73 17.99 5.76 -12.83
CA TYR A 73 17.00 4.88 -12.26
C TYR A 73 15.97 4.49 -13.32
N THR A 74 15.32 3.35 -13.08
CA THR A 74 14.18 2.91 -13.88
C THR A 74 12.91 3.19 -13.09
N LEU A 75 11.95 3.86 -13.72
CA LEU A 75 10.67 4.13 -13.08
C LEU A 75 9.66 3.06 -13.50
N GLU A 76 9.04 2.44 -12.52
CA GLU A 76 8.04 1.41 -12.71
C GLU A 76 6.78 1.78 -11.93
N VAL A 77 5.66 1.92 -12.63
CA VAL A 77 4.34 2.19 -12.03
C VAL A 77 3.45 0.99 -12.28
N SER A 78 2.89 0.45 -11.21
CA SER A 78 2.09 -0.77 -11.27
C SER A 78 0.92 -0.75 -10.29
N SER A 79 0.03 -1.72 -10.43
CA SER A 79 -1.03 -1.94 -9.46
C SER A 79 -0.54 -2.82 -8.32
N PRO A 80 -1.14 -2.72 -7.10
CA PRO A 80 -0.87 -3.69 -6.05
C PRO A 80 -1.46 -5.04 -6.48
N GLY A 81 -0.64 -6.07 -6.51
CA GLY A 81 -1.07 -7.42 -6.93
C GLY A 81 -1.75 -8.17 -5.80
N LEU A 82 -1.60 -9.50 -5.83
CA LEU A 82 -2.12 -10.42 -4.82
C LEU A 82 -1.57 -10.12 -3.41
N ASP A 83 -0.37 -9.58 -3.34
CA ASP A 83 0.27 -9.18 -2.08
C ASP A 83 0.02 -7.70 -1.81
N ARG A 84 -1.24 -7.31 -1.74
CA ARG A 84 -1.63 -5.93 -1.48
C ARG A 84 -0.90 -5.39 -0.24
N PRO A 85 0.11 -4.52 -0.38
CA PRO A 85 0.77 -3.93 0.78
C PRO A 85 -0.10 -2.87 1.44
N LEU A 86 0.01 -2.75 2.75
CA LEU A 86 -0.77 -1.81 3.56
C LEU A 86 0.22 -0.79 4.14
N THR A 87 0.27 0.38 3.53
CA THR A 87 1.26 1.40 3.86
C THR A 87 0.69 2.62 4.57
N LYS A 88 -0.63 2.64 4.76
CA LYS A 88 -1.35 3.69 5.50
C LYS A 88 -2.39 3.03 6.40
N ALA A 89 -2.69 3.67 7.53
CA ALA A 89 -3.72 3.15 8.44
C ALA A 89 -5.07 2.99 7.73
N GLU A 90 -5.40 3.93 6.86
CA GLU A 90 -6.63 3.91 6.05
C GLU A 90 -6.74 2.68 5.17
N HIS A 91 -5.60 2.10 4.75
CA HIS A 91 -5.59 0.92 3.88
C HIS A 91 -6.16 -0.31 4.58
N PHE A 92 -6.13 -0.35 5.91
CA PHE A 92 -6.67 -1.49 6.67
C PHE A 92 -8.19 -1.48 6.75
N ARG A 93 -8.83 -0.32 6.67
CA ARG A 93 -10.28 -0.19 6.86
C ARG A 93 -11.13 -0.98 5.87
N PRO A 94 -10.85 -0.92 4.54
CA PRO A 94 -11.62 -1.72 3.58
C PRO A 94 -11.45 -3.22 3.76
N PHE A 95 -10.40 -3.64 4.46
CA PHE A 95 -10.05 -5.05 4.65
C PHE A 95 -10.40 -5.57 6.05
N THR A 96 -11.30 -4.91 6.76
CA THR A 96 -11.86 -5.41 8.01
C THR A 96 -12.49 -6.77 7.74
N GLY A 97 -12.13 -7.77 8.55
CA GLY A 97 -12.54 -9.16 8.36
C GLY A 97 -11.57 -9.99 7.54
N TYR A 98 -10.56 -9.38 6.94
CA TYR A 98 -9.54 -10.08 6.16
C TYR A 98 -8.32 -10.39 7.00
N VAL A 99 -7.61 -11.46 6.63
CA VAL A 99 -6.37 -11.83 7.29
C VAL A 99 -5.23 -10.96 6.75
N VAL A 100 -4.46 -10.38 7.64
CA VAL A 100 -3.26 -9.61 7.29
C VAL A 100 -2.04 -10.18 8.00
N LYS A 101 -0.88 -10.02 7.35
CA LYS A 101 0.42 -10.23 7.98
C LYS A 101 1.05 -8.88 8.20
N LEU A 102 1.53 -8.64 9.41
CA LEU A 102 2.28 -7.42 9.67
C LEU A 102 3.48 -7.70 10.56
N GLU A 103 4.47 -6.85 10.41
CA GLU A 103 5.67 -6.84 11.24
C GLU A 103 5.74 -5.50 11.95
N THR A 104 6.11 -5.52 13.22
CA THR A 104 6.30 -4.30 14.01
C THR A 104 7.77 -3.96 14.12
N VAL A 105 8.05 -2.66 14.34
CA VAL A 105 9.41 -2.18 14.61
C VAL A 105 9.84 -2.64 15.99
N GLU A 106 8.98 -2.42 16.99
CA GLU A 106 9.23 -2.85 18.36
C GLU A 106 8.27 -3.98 18.75
N PRO A 107 8.72 -4.92 19.61
CA PRO A 107 7.85 -6.03 20.01
C PRO A 107 6.58 -5.56 20.71
N VAL A 108 5.47 -6.19 20.37
CA VAL A 108 4.19 -6.05 21.07
C VAL A 108 3.92 -7.40 21.72
N GLU A 109 3.82 -7.44 23.04
CA GLU A 109 3.64 -8.67 23.82
C GLU A 109 4.68 -9.74 23.44
N LYS A 110 5.94 -9.32 23.31
CA LYS A 110 7.12 -10.15 22.99
C LYS A 110 7.15 -10.72 21.57
N ARG A 111 6.33 -10.21 20.65
CA ARG A 111 6.39 -10.65 19.24
C ARG A 111 6.40 -9.46 18.28
N LYS A 112 7.08 -9.65 17.17
CA LYS A 112 7.18 -8.65 16.08
C LYS A 112 6.37 -9.03 14.86
N ARG A 113 6.00 -10.29 14.72
CA ARG A 113 5.27 -10.80 13.55
C ARG A 113 3.87 -11.21 13.96
N PHE A 114 2.91 -10.71 13.22
CA PHE A 114 1.50 -10.95 13.47
C PHE A 114 0.82 -11.42 12.21
N LYS A 115 -0.06 -12.39 12.34
CA LYS A 115 -0.95 -12.84 11.28
C LYS A 115 -2.33 -13.01 11.90
N GLY A 116 -3.24 -12.11 11.59
CA GLY A 116 -4.55 -12.12 12.20
C GLY A 116 -5.59 -11.42 11.36
N ILE A 117 -6.82 -11.42 11.86
CA ILE A 117 -7.97 -10.80 11.19
C ILE A 117 -8.08 -9.35 11.67
N VAL A 118 -8.21 -8.41 10.72
CA VAL A 118 -8.46 -7.01 11.08
C VAL A 118 -9.88 -6.87 11.60
N LYS A 119 -10.00 -6.49 12.86
CA LYS A 119 -11.31 -6.23 13.49
C LYS A 119 -11.74 -4.79 13.36
N ALA A 120 -10.81 -3.87 13.58
CA ALA A 120 -11.13 -2.45 13.59
C ALA A 120 -9.86 -1.62 13.41
N VAL A 121 -10.05 -0.39 12.95
CA VAL A 121 -9.01 0.64 12.93
C VAL A 121 -9.59 1.85 13.62
N SER A 122 -8.97 2.29 14.71
CA SER A 122 -9.45 3.43 15.48
C SER A 122 -9.12 4.77 14.79
N SER A 123 -9.75 5.84 15.25
CA SER A 123 -9.45 7.19 14.78
C SER A 123 -8.02 7.63 15.13
N ASP A 124 -7.39 6.99 16.13
CA ASP A 124 -6.01 7.22 16.54
C ASP A 124 -5.02 6.36 15.76
N ASN A 125 -5.46 5.73 14.68
CA ASN A 125 -4.64 4.85 13.84
C ASN A 125 -4.08 3.64 14.60
N VAL A 126 -4.90 3.05 15.47
CA VAL A 126 -4.60 1.78 16.14
C VAL A 126 -5.36 0.67 15.44
N ILE A 127 -4.64 -0.37 15.03
CA ILE A 127 -5.19 -1.51 14.32
C ILE A 127 -5.42 -2.63 15.33
N THR A 128 -6.65 -3.12 15.41
CA THR A 128 -6.99 -4.26 16.26
C THR A 128 -7.01 -5.53 15.41
N LEU A 129 -6.14 -6.48 15.75
CA LEU A 129 -6.04 -7.78 15.10
C LEU A 129 -6.52 -8.88 16.06
N GLU A 130 -7.31 -9.81 15.53
CA GLU A 130 -7.69 -11.01 16.25
C GLU A 130 -6.79 -12.18 15.85
N MET A 131 -6.11 -12.76 16.84
CA MET A 131 -5.24 -13.92 16.67
C MET A 131 -5.51 -14.90 17.81
N ASP A 132 -5.76 -16.15 17.48
CA ASP A 132 -5.95 -17.23 18.46
C ASP A 132 -6.99 -16.89 19.54
N GLY A 133 -8.05 -16.19 19.16
CA GLY A 133 -9.12 -15.80 20.07
C GLY A 133 -8.82 -14.60 20.96
N ALA A 134 -7.69 -13.94 20.76
CA ALA A 134 -7.30 -12.73 21.50
C ALA A 134 -7.15 -11.53 20.57
N ASP A 135 -7.47 -10.35 21.08
CA ASP A 135 -7.33 -9.12 20.36
C ASP A 135 -6.00 -8.43 20.69
N PHE A 136 -5.29 -7.98 19.66
CA PHE A 136 -4.04 -7.24 19.80
C PHE A 136 -4.20 -5.86 19.20
N ASP A 137 -3.92 -4.83 19.96
CA ASP A 137 -3.96 -3.44 19.47
C ASP A 137 -2.55 -3.02 19.09
N ILE A 138 -2.38 -2.66 17.80
CA ILE A 138 -1.08 -2.29 17.25
C ILE A 138 -1.18 -0.88 16.68
N ALA A 139 -0.37 0.03 17.21
CA ALA A 139 -0.29 1.38 16.67
C ALA A 139 0.31 1.34 15.27
N PHE A 140 -0.29 2.05 14.32
CA PHE A 140 0.21 2.09 12.95
C PHE A 140 1.66 2.60 12.88
N ASP A 141 2.04 3.54 13.75
CA ASP A 141 3.41 4.04 13.82
C ASP A 141 4.44 2.95 14.14
N ASN A 142 4.00 1.87 14.78
CA ASN A 142 4.85 0.72 15.10
C ASN A 142 4.86 -0.34 14.00
N VAL A 143 4.09 -0.17 12.94
CA VAL A 143 4.06 -1.12 11.83
C VAL A 143 5.26 -0.86 10.92
N ALA A 144 6.12 -1.86 10.76
CA ALA A 144 7.25 -1.79 9.83
C ALA A 144 6.82 -2.12 8.41
N LYS A 145 6.02 -3.18 8.26
CA LYS A 145 5.43 -3.57 6.98
C LYS A 145 4.17 -4.40 7.21
N ALA A 146 3.25 -4.34 6.28
CA ALA A 146 2.01 -5.10 6.34
C ALA A 146 1.51 -5.43 4.94
N LYS A 147 0.82 -6.55 4.82
CA LYS A 147 0.18 -6.97 3.58
C LYS A 147 -1.04 -7.82 3.88
N ILE A 148 -1.96 -7.89 2.90
CA ILE A 148 -3.13 -8.76 3.00
C ILE A 148 -2.72 -10.18 2.61
N VAL A 149 -3.20 -11.17 3.37
CA VAL A 149 -3.05 -12.56 3.00
C VAL A 149 -4.28 -12.94 2.18
N LEU A 150 -4.10 -12.99 0.87
CA LEU A 150 -5.19 -13.34 -0.04
C LEU A 150 -5.08 -14.81 -0.40
N THR A 151 -6.10 -15.59 0.00
CA THR A 151 -6.34 -16.91 -0.58
C THR A 151 -7.02 -16.69 -1.93
N ASP A 152 -7.01 -17.71 -2.81
CA ASP A 152 -7.69 -17.60 -4.11
C ASP A 152 -9.18 -17.24 -3.93
N GLU A 153 -9.81 -17.79 -2.92
CA GLU A 153 -11.21 -17.52 -2.59
C GLU A 153 -11.42 -16.06 -2.17
N LEU A 154 -10.58 -15.52 -1.31
CA LEU A 154 -10.67 -14.13 -0.87
C LEU A 154 -10.38 -13.16 -2.00
N TRP A 155 -9.45 -13.52 -2.88
CA TRP A 155 -9.15 -12.72 -4.06
C TRP A 155 -10.36 -12.63 -4.99
N GLU A 156 -11.03 -13.75 -5.24
CA GLU A 156 -12.25 -13.76 -6.04
C GLU A 156 -13.35 -12.91 -5.43
N GLN A 157 -13.54 -12.99 -4.11
CA GLN A 157 -14.50 -12.15 -3.39
C GLN A 157 -14.17 -10.67 -3.52
N TYR A 158 -12.90 -10.32 -3.39
CA TYR A 158 -12.43 -8.95 -3.54
C TYR A 158 -12.71 -8.42 -4.95
N LEU A 159 -12.40 -9.20 -5.98
CA LEU A 159 -12.69 -8.83 -7.38
C LEU A 159 -14.19 -8.67 -7.63
N LYS A 160 -15.01 -9.55 -7.08
CA LYS A 160 -16.47 -9.47 -7.22
C LYS A 160 -17.03 -8.22 -6.55
N SER A 161 -16.53 -7.86 -5.37
CA SER A 161 -17.01 -6.67 -4.67
C SER A 161 -16.65 -5.39 -5.45
N ARG A 162 -15.50 -5.38 -6.14
CA ARG A 162 -15.11 -4.26 -7.00
C ARG A 162 -15.96 -4.17 -8.27
N LYS A 163 -16.32 -5.33 -8.86
CA LYS A 163 -17.12 -5.37 -10.08
C LYS A 163 -18.60 -5.09 -9.84
N SER A 164 -19.13 -5.46 -8.68
CA SER A 164 -20.54 -5.27 -8.37
C SER A 164 -20.95 -3.81 -8.22
N SER A 165 -19.99 -2.92 -7.94
CA SER A 165 -20.25 -1.49 -7.85
C SER A 165 -20.19 -0.77 -9.20
N ASP A 166 -19.75 -1.44 -10.26
CA ASP A 166 -19.78 -0.92 -11.63
C ASP A 166 -21.11 -1.16 -12.36
N ALA A 167 -22.05 -1.81 -11.71
CA ALA A 167 -23.35 -2.13 -12.32
C ALA A 167 -24.35 -0.97 -12.24
#